data_3845b328077f7fceb87ad5da54ef5559
#
_entry.id   3845b328077f7fceb87ad5da54ef5559
#
_cell.length_a   1.000
_cell.length_b   1.000
_cell.length_c   1.000
_cell.angle_alpha   90.00
_cell.angle_beta   90.00
_cell.angle_gamma   90.00
#
_symmetry.space_group_name_H-M   'P 1'
#
loop_
_entity.id
_entity.type
_entity.pdbx_description
1 polymer ?
#
loop_
_entity_poly.entity_id
_entity_poly.type
_entity_poly.pdbx_seq_one_letter_code
_entity_poly.pdbx_strand_id
1 'polypeptide(L)'
;MRLVQITDPHLHADPAARSRTGIPFAQLQAVVAAVIDERPDAVVVTGDISQDESAASYAAAARLFDTLPCPWHWLPGNHDQRELMAAEHELVDAVALGDWRMLLLDTQVPGAPHGELGEHKLAALAAQLEDDDRPTLIALHHPPVAVGADWMDAIGLKDSAAFWQALSAYPQVKAVLFGHAHQVFSGTVACAGREVDVYGCPAAADQFLPDAEHFAVDAEASPGYRVLTLDAQGASTRVERVKVAI
;
A
#
# COMPACT_ATOMS: atom_id res chain seq x y z
N MET A 1 6.51 -16.27 -8.05
CA MET A 1 5.80 -15.95 -6.81
C MET A 1 4.73 -14.90 -7.08
N ARG A 2 3.54 -15.02 -6.49
CA ARG A 2 2.44 -14.07 -6.64
C ARG A 2 2.22 -13.30 -5.34
N LEU A 3 2.47 -12.00 -5.37
CA LEU A 3 2.16 -11.05 -4.29
C LEU A 3 0.88 -10.29 -4.65
N VAL A 4 -0.02 -10.09 -3.69
CA VAL A 4 -1.18 -9.21 -3.87
C VAL A 4 -1.06 -8.02 -2.93
N GLN A 5 -1.28 -6.82 -3.45
CA GLN A 5 -1.40 -5.60 -2.69
C GLN A 5 -2.88 -5.22 -2.55
N ILE A 6 -3.31 -4.99 -1.31
CA ILE A 6 -4.58 -4.36 -0.91
C ILE A 6 -4.23 -3.04 -0.24
N THR A 7 -5.09 -2.03 -0.28
CA THR A 7 -4.82 -0.75 0.36
C THR A 7 -6.12 -0.01 0.72
N ASP A 8 -6.06 0.88 1.67
CA ASP A 8 -7.09 1.88 1.98
C ASP A 8 -8.51 1.29 2.16
N PRO A 9 -8.70 0.30 3.04
CA PRO A 9 -10.02 -0.24 3.32
C PRO A 9 -10.89 0.68 4.18
N HIS A 10 -10.32 1.61 4.96
CA HIS A 10 -11.01 2.62 5.76
C HIS A 10 -12.20 2.07 6.58
N LEU A 11 -11.95 1.02 7.34
CA LEU A 11 -12.97 0.37 8.14
C LEU A 11 -13.40 1.23 9.34
N HIS A 12 -14.63 1.03 9.78
CA HIS A 12 -15.19 1.59 11.01
C HIS A 12 -15.44 0.51 12.06
N ALA A 13 -15.58 0.90 13.33
CA ALA A 13 -16.03 0.00 14.41
C ALA A 13 -17.38 -0.65 14.09
N ASP A 14 -18.29 0.11 13.49
CA ASP A 14 -19.55 -0.41 12.98
C ASP A 14 -19.35 -0.95 11.55
N PRO A 15 -19.46 -2.28 11.34
CA PRO A 15 -19.29 -2.88 10.02
C PRO A 15 -20.41 -2.49 9.02
N ALA A 16 -21.49 -1.87 9.47
CA ALA A 16 -22.55 -1.34 8.62
C ALA A 16 -22.35 0.14 8.27
N ALA A 17 -21.32 0.80 8.82
CA ALA A 17 -21.02 2.20 8.50
C ALA A 17 -20.78 2.38 6.99
N ARG A 18 -21.25 3.52 6.49
CA ARG A 18 -21.16 3.84 5.05
C ARG A 18 -20.06 4.86 4.78
N SER A 19 -19.32 4.62 3.72
CA SER A 19 -18.50 5.62 3.04
C SER A 19 -19.32 6.38 1.98
N ARG A 20 -18.65 7.07 1.09
CA ARG A 20 -19.32 7.81 0.00
C ARG A 20 -19.88 6.89 -1.08
N THR A 21 -19.22 5.74 -1.35
CA THR A 21 -19.60 4.84 -2.45
C THR A 21 -20.13 3.49 -1.99
N GLY A 22 -20.07 3.17 -0.67
CA GLY A 22 -20.51 1.86 -0.23
C GLY A 22 -20.45 1.65 1.28
N ILE A 23 -20.28 0.41 1.65
CA ILE A 23 -19.99 -0.05 3.02
C ILE A 23 -18.57 -0.63 2.99
N PRO A 24 -17.55 0.05 3.56
CA PRO A 24 -16.16 -0.35 3.47
C PRO A 24 -15.89 -1.80 3.88
N PHE A 25 -16.55 -2.28 4.93
CA PHE A 25 -16.41 -3.66 5.37
C PHE A 25 -16.90 -4.66 4.32
N ALA A 26 -18.04 -4.42 3.68
CA ALA A 26 -18.58 -5.28 2.63
C ALA A 26 -17.69 -5.21 1.35
N GLN A 27 -17.15 -4.04 1.05
CA GLN A 27 -16.22 -3.84 -0.06
C GLN A 27 -14.94 -4.63 0.18
N LEU A 28 -14.32 -4.54 1.37
CA LEU A 28 -13.14 -5.31 1.73
C LEU A 28 -13.41 -6.83 1.73
N GLN A 29 -14.57 -7.27 2.23
CA GLN A 29 -14.94 -8.69 2.16
C GLN A 29 -14.97 -9.21 0.71
N ALA A 30 -15.53 -8.44 -0.21
CA ALA A 30 -15.55 -8.81 -1.62
C ALA A 30 -14.14 -8.83 -2.24
N VAL A 31 -13.29 -7.84 -1.89
CA VAL A 31 -11.88 -7.79 -2.33
C VAL A 31 -11.11 -9.00 -1.79
N VAL A 32 -11.21 -9.32 -0.50
CA VAL A 32 -10.52 -10.48 0.09
C VAL A 32 -10.99 -11.80 -0.54
N ALA A 33 -12.29 -11.96 -0.81
CA ALA A 33 -12.80 -13.13 -1.50
C ALA A 33 -12.21 -13.28 -2.91
N ALA A 34 -12.11 -12.19 -3.68
CA ALA A 34 -11.49 -12.19 -4.99
C ALA A 34 -9.97 -12.48 -4.93
N VAL A 35 -9.29 -11.96 -3.90
CA VAL A 35 -7.87 -12.22 -3.65
C VAL A 35 -7.60 -13.69 -3.32
N ILE A 36 -8.49 -14.36 -2.59
CA ILE A 36 -8.38 -15.81 -2.33
C ILE A 36 -8.39 -16.61 -3.64
N ASP A 37 -9.23 -16.24 -4.60
CA ASP A 37 -9.31 -16.89 -5.93
C ASP A 37 -8.03 -16.70 -6.76
N GLU A 38 -7.26 -15.63 -6.49
CA GLU A 38 -5.94 -15.39 -7.09
C GLU A 38 -4.88 -16.40 -6.63
N ARG A 39 -5.10 -17.08 -5.50
CA ARG A 39 -4.13 -17.98 -4.87
C ARG A 39 -2.77 -17.32 -4.65
N PRO A 40 -2.72 -16.21 -3.90
CA PRO A 40 -1.49 -15.50 -3.64
C PRO A 40 -0.53 -16.34 -2.78
N ASP A 41 0.77 -16.10 -2.96
CA ASP A 41 1.81 -16.63 -2.06
C ASP A 41 2.01 -15.72 -0.84
N ALA A 42 1.68 -14.42 -0.97
CA ALA A 42 1.67 -13.44 0.11
C ALA A 42 0.74 -12.26 -0.23
N VAL A 43 0.26 -11.57 0.82
CA VAL A 43 -0.52 -10.33 0.69
C VAL A 43 0.16 -9.22 1.50
N VAL A 44 0.21 -8.00 0.93
CA VAL A 44 0.60 -6.78 1.64
C VAL A 44 -0.56 -5.79 1.66
N VAL A 45 -0.82 -5.19 2.82
CA VAL A 45 -1.84 -4.15 3.00
C VAL A 45 -1.12 -2.83 3.27
N THR A 46 -1.23 -1.87 2.36
CA THR A 46 -0.42 -0.65 2.36
C THR A 46 -1.10 0.55 3.02
N GLY A 47 -1.68 0.33 4.21
CA GLY A 47 -2.13 1.38 5.12
C GLY A 47 -3.60 1.80 4.98
N ASP A 48 -3.97 2.75 5.82
CA ASP A 48 -5.32 3.30 6.00
C ASP A 48 -6.37 2.22 6.25
N ILE A 49 -6.06 1.35 7.22
CA ILE A 49 -6.91 0.23 7.62
C ILE A 49 -8.19 0.73 8.28
N SER A 50 -8.05 1.74 9.15
CA SER A 50 -9.16 2.29 9.93
C SER A 50 -9.51 3.72 9.48
N GLN A 51 -10.81 4.04 9.49
CA GLN A 51 -11.30 5.41 9.30
C GLN A 51 -11.53 6.12 10.63
N ASP A 52 -11.88 5.38 11.68
CA ASP A 52 -12.27 5.91 12.99
C ASP A 52 -11.26 5.60 14.11
N GLU A 53 -10.10 5.06 13.74
CA GLU A 53 -8.98 4.77 14.64
C GLU A 53 -9.37 3.85 15.82
N SER A 54 -10.41 3.03 15.66
CA SER A 54 -10.91 2.17 16.73
C SER A 54 -10.22 0.79 16.76
N ALA A 55 -10.00 0.22 17.94
CA ALA A 55 -9.52 -1.15 18.07
C ALA A 55 -10.44 -2.16 17.36
N ALA A 56 -11.75 -1.89 17.31
CA ALA A 56 -12.72 -2.76 16.66
C ALA A 56 -12.53 -2.85 15.15
N SER A 57 -12.17 -1.74 14.47
CA SER A 57 -11.90 -1.72 13.03
C SER A 57 -10.66 -2.54 12.69
N TYR A 58 -9.56 -2.43 13.45
CA TYR A 58 -8.34 -3.23 13.25
C TYR A 58 -8.59 -4.72 13.52
N ALA A 59 -9.30 -5.05 14.59
CA ALA A 59 -9.68 -6.43 14.89
C ALA A 59 -10.59 -7.04 13.79
N ALA A 60 -11.48 -6.24 13.19
CA ALA A 60 -12.31 -6.69 12.07
C ALA A 60 -11.48 -6.93 10.81
N ALA A 61 -10.52 -6.04 10.51
CA ALA A 61 -9.59 -6.18 9.39
C ALA A 61 -8.72 -7.43 9.55
N ALA A 62 -8.07 -7.61 10.71
CA ALA A 62 -7.21 -8.75 10.99
C ALA A 62 -7.95 -10.07 10.84
N ARG A 63 -9.15 -10.21 11.44
CA ARG A 63 -9.98 -11.42 11.28
C ARG A 63 -10.32 -11.72 9.82
N LEU A 64 -10.52 -10.68 9.00
CA LEU A 64 -10.81 -10.88 7.59
C LEU A 64 -9.56 -11.30 6.82
N PHE A 65 -8.42 -10.67 7.06
CA PHE A 65 -7.15 -11.06 6.44
C PHE A 65 -6.66 -12.45 6.89
N ASP A 66 -6.99 -12.90 8.10
CA ASP A 66 -6.70 -14.25 8.59
C ASP A 66 -7.45 -15.36 7.81
N THR A 67 -8.44 -15.00 6.98
CA THR A 67 -9.07 -15.95 6.05
C THR A 67 -8.25 -16.21 4.78
N LEU A 68 -7.21 -15.42 4.53
CA LEU A 68 -6.31 -15.60 3.39
C LEU A 68 -5.53 -16.93 3.53
N PRO A 69 -5.30 -17.68 2.43
CA PRO A 69 -4.60 -18.95 2.46
C PRO A 69 -3.07 -18.81 2.49
N CYS A 70 -2.55 -17.63 2.76
CA CYS A 70 -1.12 -17.29 2.72
C CYS A 70 -0.77 -16.26 3.80
N PRO A 71 0.51 -16.04 4.12
CA PRO A 71 0.94 -14.95 4.98
C PRO A 71 0.49 -13.59 4.46
N TRP A 72 0.08 -12.72 5.38
CA TRP A 72 -0.24 -11.33 5.08
C TRP A 72 0.50 -10.39 6.04
N HIS A 73 0.77 -9.19 5.56
CA HIS A 73 1.49 -8.16 6.31
C HIS A 73 0.85 -6.81 6.05
N TRP A 74 0.94 -5.90 6.98
CA TRP A 74 0.47 -4.54 6.82
C TRP A 74 1.48 -3.50 7.27
N LEU A 75 1.31 -2.29 6.83
CA LEU A 75 2.01 -1.09 7.28
C LEU A 75 0.99 0.02 7.54
N PRO A 76 1.30 1.00 8.42
CA PRO A 76 0.36 2.07 8.73
C PRO A 76 0.25 3.11 7.61
N GLY A 77 -0.96 3.66 7.43
CA GLY A 77 -1.21 4.89 6.70
C GLY A 77 -1.41 6.08 7.65
N ASN A 78 -1.81 7.24 7.11
CA ASN A 78 -2.00 8.45 7.93
C ASN A 78 -3.25 8.41 8.82
N HIS A 79 -4.24 7.56 8.50
CA HIS A 79 -5.42 7.33 9.32
C HIS A 79 -5.21 6.27 10.41
N ASP A 80 -4.04 5.65 10.51
CA ASP A 80 -3.87 4.49 11.37
C ASP A 80 -3.28 4.82 12.75
N GLN A 81 -3.61 3.96 13.72
CA GLN A 81 -3.01 3.95 15.07
C GLN A 81 -2.09 2.74 15.19
N ARG A 82 -0.79 2.99 15.09
CA ARG A 82 0.26 1.97 15.03
C ARG A 82 0.18 0.95 16.18
N GLU A 83 -0.09 1.43 17.40
CA GLU A 83 -0.17 0.58 18.58
C GLU A 83 -1.37 -0.38 18.51
N LEU A 84 -2.49 0.07 17.97
CA LEU A 84 -3.67 -0.76 17.77
C LEU A 84 -3.48 -1.78 16.65
N MET A 85 -2.79 -1.39 15.57
CA MET A 85 -2.39 -2.34 14.52
C MET A 85 -1.49 -3.43 15.09
N ALA A 86 -0.43 -3.05 15.82
CA ALA A 86 0.55 -3.98 16.39
C ALA A 86 -0.07 -4.94 17.43
N ALA A 87 -1.18 -4.56 18.07
CA ALA A 87 -1.91 -5.42 18.98
C ALA A 87 -2.68 -6.55 18.28
N GLU A 88 -3.08 -6.35 17.01
CA GLU A 88 -3.82 -7.35 16.23
C GLU A 88 -2.91 -8.21 15.34
N HIS A 89 -1.88 -7.61 14.75
CA HIS A 89 -0.92 -8.30 13.89
C HIS A 89 0.44 -7.59 13.89
N GLU A 90 1.52 -8.34 13.89
CA GLU A 90 2.89 -7.79 13.95
C GLU A 90 3.19 -6.84 12.80
N LEU A 91 3.78 -5.69 13.12
CA LEU A 91 4.34 -4.77 12.13
C LEU A 91 5.81 -5.17 11.89
N VAL A 92 6.10 -5.61 10.67
CA VAL A 92 7.44 -6.04 10.27
C VAL A 92 8.04 -5.06 9.27
N ASP A 93 9.36 -4.88 9.32
CA ASP A 93 10.07 -3.97 8.41
C ASP A 93 10.50 -4.67 7.11
N ALA A 94 10.57 -6.01 7.11
CA ALA A 94 11.00 -6.80 5.95
C ALA A 94 10.32 -8.16 5.87
N VAL A 95 10.04 -8.60 4.66
CA VAL A 95 9.43 -9.90 4.35
C VAL A 95 10.20 -10.59 3.24
N ALA A 96 10.53 -11.88 3.45
CA ALA A 96 11.10 -12.71 2.40
C ALA A 96 10.02 -13.18 1.42
N LEU A 97 10.25 -13.01 0.13
CA LEU A 97 9.34 -13.37 -0.96
C LEU A 97 10.04 -14.34 -1.94
N GLY A 98 10.41 -15.53 -1.45
CA GLY A 98 11.23 -16.46 -2.20
C GLY A 98 12.64 -15.89 -2.48
N ASP A 99 13.01 -15.76 -3.75
CA ASP A 99 14.26 -15.14 -4.17
C ASP A 99 14.23 -13.60 -4.10
N TRP A 100 13.08 -13.02 -3.80
CA TRP A 100 12.87 -11.60 -3.59
C TRP A 100 12.69 -11.28 -2.11
N ARG A 101 12.73 -9.99 -1.79
CA ARG A 101 12.27 -9.46 -0.50
C ARG A 101 11.42 -8.22 -0.68
N MET A 102 10.68 -7.88 0.33
CA MET A 102 9.92 -6.63 0.41
C MET A 102 10.29 -5.91 1.71
N LEU A 103 10.61 -4.62 1.62
CA LEU A 103 10.79 -3.73 2.76
C LEU A 103 9.49 -2.93 2.94
N LEU A 104 9.00 -2.88 4.16
CA LEU A 104 7.79 -2.16 4.55
C LEU A 104 8.18 -0.89 5.32
N LEU A 105 7.94 0.28 4.72
CA LEU A 105 8.36 1.56 5.29
C LEU A 105 7.16 2.29 5.91
N ASP A 106 7.25 2.54 7.19
CA ASP A 106 6.32 3.42 7.89
C ASP A 106 6.64 4.89 7.57
N THR A 107 5.78 5.51 6.79
CA THR A 107 5.87 6.93 6.40
C THR A 107 4.94 7.83 7.20
N GLN A 108 4.25 7.30 8.22
CA GLN A 108 3.30 8.06 9.02
C GLN A 108 3.99 9.21 9.78
N VAL A 109 3.36 10.37 9.73
CA VAL A 109 3.66 11.54 10.57
C VAL A 109 2.44 11.78 11.46
N PRO A 110 2.55 11.64 12.80
CA PRO A 110 1.41 11.76 13.69
C PRO A 110 0.62 13.07 13.49
N GLY A 111 -0.68 12.95 13.23
CA GLY A 111 -1.58 14.09 13.05
C GLY A 111 -1.44 14.85 11.73
N ALA A 112 -0.67 14.33 10.77
CA ALA A 112 -0.51 14.93 9.45
C ALA A 112 -1.05 14.00 8.35
N PRO A 113 -1.64 14.55 7.27
CA PRO A 113 -2.12 13.74 6.15
C PRO A 113 -1.00 13.34 5.16
N HIS A 114 0.18 13.93 5.26
CA HIS A 114 1.35 13.61 4.44
C HIS A 114 2.28 12.64 5.14
N GLY A 115 3.12 11.96 4.36
CA GLY A 115 4.17 11.10 4.87
C GLY A 115 5.54 11.75 4.90
N GLU A 116 6.42 11.20 5.74
CA GLU A 116 7.84 11.54 5.81
C GLU A 116 8.63 10.36 6.40
N LEU A 117 9.82 10.11 5.89
CA LEU A 117 10.73 9.11 6.44
C LEU A 117 11.72 9.73 7.43
N GLY A 118 12.25 10.90 7.11
CA GLY A 118 13.29 11.55 7.86
C GLY A 118 14.64 10.83 7.76
N GLU A 119 15.70 11.47 8.27
CA GLU A 119 17.07 10.95 8.17
C GLU A 119 17.23 9.57 8.80
N HIS A 120 16.59 9.33 9.95
CA HIS A 120 16.72 8.07 10.68
C HIS A 120 16.15 6.87 9.91
N LYS A 121 14.92 6.97 9.38
CA LYS A 121 14.31 5.88 8.62
C LYS A 121 15.01 5.68 7.27
N LEU A 122 15.51 6.77 6.64
CA LEU A 122 16.32 6.67 5.42
C LEU A 122 17.66 5.97 5.66
N ALA A 123 18.33 6.24 6.79
CA ALA A 123 19.56 5.55 7.16
C ALA A 123 19.30 4.05 7.46
N ALA A 124 18.20 3.73 8.14
CA ALA A 124 17.81 2.34 8.39
C ALA A 124 17.49 1.59 7.08
N LEU A 125 16.81 2.24 6.13
CA LEU A 125 16.55 1.69 4.79
C LEU A 125 17.87 1.40 4.06
N ALA A 126 18.81 2.33 4.06
CA ALA A 126 20.13 2.15 3.46
C ALA A 126 20.86 0.95 4.06
N ALA A 127 20.90 0.83 5.39
CA ALA A 127 21.54 -0.28 6.08
C ALA A 127 20.91 -1.64 5.69
N GLN A 128 19.58 -1.73 5.60
CA GLN A 128 18.90 -2.94 5.15
C GLN A 128 19.22 -3.28 3.69
N LEU A 129 19.38 -2.28 2.83
CA LEU A 129 19.74 -2.48 1.41
C LEU A 129 21.19 -2.86 1.22
N GLU A 130 22.11 -2.45 2.11
CA GLU A 130 23.50 -2.86 2.13
C GLU A 130 23.69 -4.32 2.56
N ASP A 131 22.82 -4.82 3.45
CA ASP A 131 22.94 -6.16 4.04
C ASP A 131 22.45 -7.30 3.11
N ASP A 132 21.68 -6.96 2.05
CA ASP A 132 21.03 -7.99 1.22
C ASP A 132 20.84 -7.53 -0.23
N ASP A 133 21.44 -8.23 -1.18
CA ASP A 133 21.45 -7.93 -2.62
C ASP A 133 20.24 -8.51 -3.39
N ARG A 134 19.34 -9.25 -2.73
CA ARG A 134 18.18 -9.82 -3.41
C ARG A 134 17.33 -8.75 -4.08
N PRO A 135 16.70 -9.07 -5.22
CA PRO A 135 15.71 -8.18 -5.82
C PRO A 135 14.70 -7.72 -4.77
N THR A 136 14.52 -6.41 -4.65
CA THR A 136 13.77 -5.80 -3.54
C THR A 136 12.59 -5.00 -4.07
N LEU A 137 11.40 -5.25 -3.48
CA LEU A 137 10.26 -4.35 -3.51
C LEU A 137 10.30 -3.44 -2.28
N ILE A 138 9.85 -2.21 -2.44
CA ILE A 138 9.58 -1.33 -1.30
C ILE A 138 8.07 -1.07 -1.26
N ALA A 139 7.45 -1.23 -0.10
CA ALA A 139 6.07 -0.89 0.14
C ALA A 139 6.00 0.26 1.15
N LEU A 140 5.22 1.26 0.85
CA LEU A 140 4.94 2.41 1.72
C LEU A 140 3.50 2.90 1.49
N HIS A 141 2.98 3.76 2.38
CA HIS A 141 1.63 4.26 2.20
C HIS A 141 1.58 5.47 1.25
N HIS A 142 2.34 6.52 1.54
CA HIS A 142 2.26 7.78 0.81
C HIS A 142 3.00 7.74 -0.53
N PRO A 143 2.42 8.26 -1.63
CA PRO A 143 3.07 8.29 -2.94
C PRO A 143 4.43 8.98 -2.90
N PRO A 144 5.51 8.33 -3.38
CA PRO A 144 6.83 8.95 -3.47
C PRO A 144 7.05 9.70 -4.80
N VAL A 145 5.98 9.90 -5.56
CA VAL A 145 5.92 10.60 -6.85
C VAL A 145 4.63 11.40 -6.93
N ALA A 146 4.59 12.39 -7.81
CA ALA A 146 3.33 13.04 -8.17
C ALA A 146 2.42 12.04 -8.91
N VAL A 147 1.14 12.00 -8.53
CA VAL A 147 0.11 11.14 -9.15
C VAL A 147 -0.78 11.91 -10.12
N GLY A 148 -0.58 13.23 -10.25
CA GLY A 148 -1.29 14.10 -11.19
C GLY A 148 -2.57 14.75 -10.63
N ALA A 149 -2.85 14.58 -9.34
CA ALA A 149 -3.95 15.25 -8.64
C ALA A 149 -3.37 16.22 -7.61
N ASP A 150 -3.45 17.53 -7.86
CA ASP A 150 -2.76 18.56 -7.07
C ASP A 150 -2.97 18.46 -5.56
N TRP A 151 -4.21 18.18 -5.15
CA TRP A 151 -4.55 18.04 -3.73
C TRP A 151 -3.90 16.79 -3.10
N MET A 152 -3.76 15.69 -3.87
CA MET A 152 -3.13 14.44 -3.43
C MET A 152 -1.61 14.61 -3.41
N ASP A 153 -1.04 15.25 -4.43
CA ASP A 153 0.39 15.53 -4.52
C ASP A 153 0.86 16.43 -3.37
N ALA A 154 -0.03 17.30 -2.87
CA ALA A 154 0.22 18.13 -1.69
C ALA A 154 0.35 17.33 -0.38
N ILE A 155 -0.13 16.10 -0.31
CA ILE A 155 -0.10 15.21 0.87
C ILE A 155 0.63 13.88 0.64
N GLY A 156 1.43 13.77 -0.42
CA GLY A 156 2.32 12.64 -0.67
C GLY A 156 3.53 12.58 0.27
N LEU A 157 4.56 11.83 -0.09
CA LEU A 157 5.81 11.72 0.67
C LEU A 157 6.63 13.02 0.58
N LYS A 158 6.78 13.75 1.68
CA LYS A 158 7.43 15.07 1.71
C LYS A 158 8.91 15.04 1.36
N ASP A 159 9.61 14.04 1.80
CA ASP A 159 11.03 13.84 1.56
C ASP A 159 11.32 12.86 0.39
N SER A 160 10.41 12.80 -0.58
CA SER A 160 10.53 11.93 -1.76
C SER A 160 11.86 12.08 -2.50
N ALA A 161 12.39 13.31 -2.63
CA ALA A 161 13.69 13.53 -3.25
C ALA A 161 14.83 12.85 -2.48
N ALA A 162 14.84 12.91 -1.15
CA ALA A 162 15.82 12.23 -0.30
C ALA A 162 15.63 10.69 -0.35
N PHE A 163 14.40 10.21 -0.40
CA PHE A 163 14.08 8.79 -0.61
C PHE A 163 14.69 8.26 -1.93
N TRP A 164 14.43 8.92 -3.05
CA TRP A 164 14.99 8.52 -4.36
C TRP A 164 16.51 8.64 -4.40
N GLN A 165 17.08 9.68 -3.76
CA GLN A 165 18.52 9.83 -3.62
C GLN A 165 19.13 8.66 -2.82
N ALA A 166 18.50 8.23 -1.72
CA ALA A 166 18.96 7.07 -0.94
C ALA A 166 18.94 5.79 -1.78
N LEU A 167 17.89 5.58 -2.61
CA LEU A 167 17.79 4.39 -3.46
C LEU A 167 18.76 4.36 -4.63
N SER A 168 19.41 5.48 -4.95
CA SER A 168 20.30 5.58 -6.12
C SER A 168 21.49 4.63 -6.06
N ALA A 169 21.98 4.28 -4.86
CA ALA A 169 23.08 3.38 -4.63
C ALA A 169 22.72 1.87 -4.73
N TYR A 170 21.41 1.53 -4.76
CA TYR A 170 20.95 0.15 -4.57
C TYR A 170 20.20 -0.40 -5.81
N PRO A 171 20.92 -1.00 -6.77
CA PRO A 171 20.34 -1.49 -8.03
C PRO A 171 19.40 -2.69 -7.86
N GLN A 172 19.42 -3.36 -6.71
CA GLN A 172 18.50 -4.43 -6.36
C GLN A 172 17.06 -3.97 -6.12
N VAL A 173 16.81 -2.67 -5.85
CA VAL A 173 15.46 -2.13 -5.77
C VAL A 173 14.84 -2.09 -7.16
N LYS A 174 13.76 -2.84 -7.36
CA LYS A 174 13.08 -3.03 -8.65
C LYS A 174 11.79 -2.28 -8.77
N ALA A 175 11.00 -2.22 -7.68
CA ALA A 175 9.74 -1.49 -7.70
C ALA A 175 9.37 -0.92 -6.33
N VAL A 176 8.55 0.13 -6.34
CA VAL A 176 7.95 0.77 -5.16
C VAL A 176 6.44 0.68 -5.28
N LEU A 177 5.79 0.20 -4.22
CA LEU A 177 4.34 0.05 -4.10
C LEU A 177 3.80 1.08 -3.11
N PHE A 178 2.69 1.74 -3.44
CA PHE A 178 2.05 2.70 -2.55
C PHE A 178 0.52 2.61 -2.54
N GLY A 179 -0.10 3.14 -1.47
CA GLY A 179 -1.53 3.32 -1.28
C GLY A 179 -1.95 4.78 -1.37
N HIS A 180 -2.79 5.24 -0.42
CA HIS A 180 -3.15 6.64 -0.17
C HIS A 180 -3.89 7.36 -1.30
N ALA A 181 -3.45 7.19 -2.55
CA ALA A 181 -4.03 7.91 -3.70
C ALA A 181 -5.41 7.37 -4.11
N HIS A 182 -5.80 6.18 -3.66
CA HIS A 182 -7.05 5.49 -4.06
C HIS A 182 -7.23 5.41 -5.59
N GLN A 183 -6.12 5.30 -6.31
CA GLN A 183 -6.07 5.30 -7.78
C GLN A 183 -5.18 4.20 -8.29
N VAL A 184 -5.42 3.77 -9.52
CA VAL A 184 -4.45 2.98 -10.27
C VAL A 184 -3.36 3.91 -10.77
N PHE A 185 -2.13 3.66 -10.36
CA PHE A 185 -0.97 4.35 -10.89
C PHE A 185 0.07 3.35 -11.38
N SER A 186 0.73 3.66 -12.49
CA SER A 186 1.88 2.92 -13.00
C SER A 186 2.82 3.90 -13.69
N GLY A 187 4.06 3.92 -13.27
CA GLY A 187 5.09 4.80 -13.80
C GLY A 187 6.48 4.27 -13.48
N THR A 188 7.50 5.00 -13.90
CA THR A 188 8.91 4.72 -13.59
C THR A 188 9.60 5.98 -13.09
N VAL A 189 10.63 5.81 -12.27
CA VAL A 189 11.51 6.88 -11.83
C VAL A 189 12.93 6.55 -12.28
N ALA A 190 13.55 7.49 -12.99
CA ALA A 190 14.97 7.41 -13.36
C ALA A 190 15.83 7.54 -12.09
N CYS A 191 16.60 6.50 -11.78
CA CYS A 191 17.39 6.39 -10.57
C CYS A 191 18.80 5.86 -10.90
N ALA A 192 19.81 6.75 -10.90
CA ALA A 192 21.21 6.41 -11.18
C ALA A 192 21.43 5.57 -12.45
N GLY A 193 20.82 5.99 -13.56
CA GLY A 193 20.99 5.36 -14.88
C GLY A 193 20.15 4.10 -15.13
N ARG A 194 19.25 3.76 -14.20
CA ARG A 194 18.24 2.71 -14.33
C ARG A 194 16.84 3.28 -14.09
N GLU A 195 15.83 2.54 -14.43
CA GLU A 195 14.45 2.83 -14.05
C GLU A 195 14.02 1.95 -12.88
N VAL A 196 13.26 2.52 -11.96
CA VAL A 196 12.57 1.83 -10.87
C VAL A 196 11.08 1.96 -11.12
N ASP A 197 10.38 0.85 -11.16
CA ASP A 197 8.93 0.85 -11.32
C ASP A 197 8.23 1.42 -10.10
N VAL A 198 7.13 2.15 -10.31
CA VAL A 198 6.31 2.73 -9.23
C VAL A 198 4.84 2.40 -9.48
N TYR A 199 4.22 1.78 -8.50
CA TYR A 199 2.86 1.28 -8.63
C TYR A 199 1.96 1.75 -7.48
N GLY A 200 0.89 2.48 -7.79
CA GLY A 200 -0.20 2.79 -6.88
C GLY A 200 -1.33 1.78 -7.00
N CYS A 201 -1.84 1.31 -5.87
CA CYS A 201 -2.95 0.38 -5.82
C CYS A 201 -4.28 1.13 -5.70
N PRO A 202 -5.35 0.67 -6.37
CA PRO A 202 -6.69 1.19 -6.10
C PRO A 202 -7.12 0.79 -4.68
N ALA A 203 -7.90 1.64 -4.02
CA ALA A 203 -8.41 1.36 -2.69
C ALA A 203 -9.36 0.14 -2.66
N ALA A 204 -9.41 -0.53 -1.51
CA ALA A 204 -10.42 -1.56 -1.24
C ALA A 204 -11.79 -0.95 -0.85
N ALA A 205 -11.89 0.39 -0.81
CA ALA A 205 -13.10 1.17 -0.51
C ALA A 205 -13.34 2.25 -1.59
N ASP A 206 -13.62 3.50 -1.18
CA ASP A 206 -13.86 4.62 -2.09
C ASP A 206 -12.65 4.88 -3.00
N GLN A 207 -12.91 5.20 -4.28
CA GLN A 207 -11.89 5.58 -5.24
C GLN A 207 -11.87 7.11 -5.40
N PHE A 208 -10.71 7.68 -5.71
CA PHE A 208 -10.58 9.11 -5.97
C PHE A 208 -10.41 9.37 -7.47
N LEU A 209 -10.99 10.48 -7.92
CA LEU A 209 -10.96 10.85 -9.34
C LEU A 209 -9.52 11.25 -9.73
N PRO A 210 -8.92 10.60 -10.73
CA PRO A 210 -7.61 10.99 -11.24
C PRO A 210 -7.62 12.42 -11.83
N ASP A 211 -6.45 13.07 -11.83
CA ASP A 211 -6.23 14.39 -12.42
C ASP A 211 -7.14 15.51 -11.86
N ALA A 212 -7.71 15.30 -10.67
CA ALA A 212 -8.59 16.27 -10.05
C ALA A 212 -7.79 17.37 -9.32
N GLU A 213 -8.11 18.63 -9.59
CA GLU A 213 -7.52 19.79 -8.90
C GLU A 213 -7.89 19.81 -7.41
N HIS A 214 -9.10 19.35 -7.08
CA HIS A 214 -9.62 19.27 -5.73
C HIS A 214 -10.11 17.86 -5.40
N PHE A 215 -10.26 17.57 -4.11
CA PHE A 215 -10.77 16.27 -3.66
C PHE A 215 -12.08 15.91 -4.37
N ALA A 216 -12.08 14.79 -5.07
CA ALA A 216 -13.24 14.25 -5.77
C ALA A 216 -13.24 12.72 -5.72
N VAL A 217 -14.42 12.14 -5.49
CA VAL A 217 -14.64 10.69 -5.49
C VAL A 217 -14.99 10.23 -6.89
N ASP A 218 -14.38 9.15 -7.35
CA ASP A 218 -14.77 8.43 -8.55
C ASP A 218 -15.86 7.39 -8.19
N ALA A 219 -17.12 7.79 -8.32
CA ALA A 219 -18.26 6.92 -7.99
C ALA A 219 -18.49 5.79 -8.99
N GLU A 220 -17.86 5.85 -10.17
CA GLU A 220 -17.97 4.81 -11.20
C GLU A 220 -16.91 3.71 -11.03
N ALA A 221 -15.80 4.02 -10.37
CA ALA A 221 -14.72 3.06 -10.16
C ALA A 221 -15.03 2.14 -8.96
N SER A 222 -14.97 0.83 -9.21
CA SER A 222 -15.13 -0.19 -8.18
C SER A 222 -13.87 -0.33 -7.31
N PRO A 223 -13.97 -0.82 -6.06
CA PRO A 223 -12.83 -1.28 -5.27
C PRO A 223 -11.94 -2.24 -6.03
N GLY A 224 -10.68 -2.35 -5.62
CA GLY A 224 -9.78 -3.24 -6.31
C GLY A 224 -8.54 -3.62 -5.52
N TYR A 225 -7.63 -4.30 -6.19
CA TYR A 225 -6.33 -4.73 -5.67
C TYR A 225 -5.33 -4.83 -6.82
N ARG A 226 -4.05 -4.91 -6.48
CA ARG A 226 -2.97 -5.12 -7.44
C ARG A 226 -2.33 -6.48 -7.25
N VAL A 227 -2.12 -7.20 -8.34
CA VAL A 227 -1.38 -8.47 -8.38
C VAL A 227 -0.01 -8.22 -8.98
N LEU A 228 1.03 -8.73 -8.33
CA LEU A 228 2.40 -8.76 -8.84
C LEU A 228 2.83 -10.22 -9.02
N THR A 229 3.48 -10.50 -10.13
CA THR A 229 4.18 -11.76 -10.36
C THR A 229 5.68 -11.46 -10.33
N LEU A 230 6.38 -12.14 -9.42
CA LEU A 230 7.81 -11.99 -9.18
C LEU A 230 8.53 -13.25 -9.67
N ASP A 231 9.48 -13.09 -10.55
CA ASP A 231 10.31 -14.18 -11.08
C ASP A 231 11.76 -13.73 -11.35
N ALA A 232 12.55 -14.57 -11.97
CA ALA A 232 13.95 -14.28 -12.27
C ALA A 232 14.12 -13.19 -13.35
N GLN A 233 13.10 -12.89 -14.15
CA GLN A 233 13.11 -11.87 -15.18
C GLN A 233 12.74 -10.49 -14.64
N GLY A 234 12.05 -10.43 -13.49
CA GLY A 234 11.62 -9.17 -12.87
C GLY A 234 10.26 -9.25 -12.20
N ALA A 235 9.60 -8.11 -12.12
CA ALA A 235 8.24 -7.99 -11.61
C ALA A 235 7.28 -7.59 -12.74
N SER A 236 6.17 -8.30 -12.88
CA SER A 236 5.05 -7.88 -13.72
C SER A 236 3.81 -7.65 -12.88
N THR A 237 2.91 -6.77 -13.32
CA THR A 237 1.76 -6.40 -12.50
C THR A 237 0.49 -6.19 -13.32
N ARG A 238 -0.66 -6.40 -12.68
CA ARG A 238 -1.99 -6.04 -13.15
C ARG A 238 -2.86 -5.58 -12.00
N VAL A 239 -3.90 -4.86 -12.32
CA VAL A 239 -4.93 -4.42 -11.37
C VAL A 239 -6.24 -5.13 -11.67
N GLU A 240 -6.92 -5.56 -10.62
CA GLU A 240 -8.25 -6.15 -10.68
C GLU A 240 -9.26 -5.27 -9.95
N ARG A 241 -10.46 -5.16 -10.51
CA ARG A 241 -11.58 -4.42 -9.94
C ARG A 241 -12.67 -5.38 -9.50
N VAL A 242 -13.25 -5.15 -8.34
CA VAL A 242 -14.23 -6.03 -7.72
C VAL A 242 -15.59 -5.36 -7.70
N LYS A 243 -16.57 -5.96 -8.38
CA LYS A 243 -17.97 -5.49 -8.29
C LYS A 243 -18.57 -5.93 -6.96
N VAL A 244 -19.01 -4.95 -6.18
CA VAL A 244 -19.72 -5.20 -4.93
C VAL A 244 -21.21 -5.05 -5.20
N ALA A 245 -22.01 -6.06 -4.87
CA ALA A 245 -23.45 -5.95 -4.93
C ALA A 245 -23.91 -4.97 -3.84
N ILE A 246 -24.61 -3.91 -4.25
CA ILE A 246 -25.15 -2.87 -3.37
C ILE A 246 -26.44 -3.36 -2.72
#